data_c2f749cf3fdda5e50399788c0a1c732a
#
_entry.id   c2f749cf3fdda5e50399788c0a1c732a
#
_cell.length_a   1.000
_cell.length_b   1.000
_cell.length_c   1.000
_cell.angle_alpha   90.00
_cell.angle_beta   90.00
_cell.angle_gamma   90.00
#
_symmetry.space_group_name_H-M   'P 1'
#
loop_
_entity.id
_entity.type
_entity.pdbx_description
1 polymer ?
#
loop_
_entity_poly.entity_id
_entity_poly.type
_entity_poly.pdbx_seq_one_letter_code
_entity_poly.pdbx_strand_id
1 'polypeptide(L)'
;MVLTDRELRTLNQELTAQNKPLISDAKSDQFFSIGYDLTTSGFYVGQEAEKSNISLAPNDSVFVKSKEVIDLPSDVMAYVSLRNSRIRQGLSLTAPIYQPGHKTNIYFRITNVSKQAIKLDCTKGIASILFVKLDLPVDKPYAGGFQSEFDYRGLGDYTSTLSKDMVDIEKKVENVKDIEKNMYGNVLAIMGIFVAIFSLINVNVSLATAENVTMKMLLTMNFSTVTSIGFLIALIRTFYPNGKHKCALWIACAVAFVATV
;
A
#
# COMPACT_ATOMS: atom_id res chain seq x y z
N MET A 1 -34.80 -19.34 13.14
CA MET A 1 -34.97 -18.20 14.10
C MET A 1 -33.62 -17.80 14.66
N VAL A 2 -33.29 -16.48 14.79
CA VAL A 2 -32.05 -16.05 15.44
C VAL A 2 -32.13 -16.37 16.93
N LEU A 3 -31.06 -16.97 17.47
CA LEU A 3 -31.03 -17.32 18.90
C LEU A 3 -30.73 -16.08 19.75
N THR A 4 -31.53 -15.89 20.80
CA THR A 4 -31.29 -14.88 21.83
C THR A 4 -30.13 -15.31 22.74
N ASP A 5 -29.59 -14.38 23.53
CA ASP A 5 -28.49 -14.67 24.48
C ASP A 5 -28.89 -15.78 25.48
N ARG A 6 -30.14 -15.80 25.91
CA ARG A 6 -30.66 -16.78 26.84
C ARG A 6 -30.73 -18.19 26.20
N GLU A 7 -31.30 -18.28 25.01
CA GLU A 7 -31.35 -19.54 24.24
C GLU A 7 -29.97 -20.04 23.87
N LEU A 8 -29.08 -19.14 23.48
CA LEU A 8 -27.68 -19.47 23.10
C LEU A 8 -26.90 -20.03 24.30
N ARG A 9 -27.05 -19.41 25.49
CA ARG A 9 -26.43 -19.92 26.73
C ARG A 9 -26.96 -21.30 27.10
N THR A 10 -28.28 -21.48 27.07
CA THR A 10 -28.91 -22.75 27.39
C THR A 10 -28.44 -23.84 26.44
N LEU A 11 -28.48 -23.58 25.14
CA LEU A 11 -28.02 -24.54 24.13
C LEU A 11 -26.50 -24.87 24.29
N ASN A 12 -25.68 -23.88 24.56
CA ASN A 12 -24.26 -24.10 24.79
C ASN A 12 -23.99 -24.96 26.05
N GLN A 13 -24.76 -24.75 27.12
CA GLN A 13 -24.66 -25.55 28.35
C GLN A 13 -25.09 -26.99 28.12
N GLU A 14 -26.24 -27.20 27.45
CA GLU A 14 -26.73 -28.56 27.11
C GLU A 14 -25.75 -29.35 26.27
N LEU A 15 -25.17 -28.71 25.25
CA LEU A 15 -24.15 -29.33 24.38
C LEU A 15 -22.80 -29.53 25.10
N THR A 16 -22.43 -28.63 26.01
CA THR A 16 -21.24 -28.81 26.85
C THR A 16 -21.35 -30.03 27.76
N ALA A 17 -22.54 -30.29 28.33
CA ALA A 17 -22.79 -31.48 29.11
C ALA A 17 -22.65 -32.77 28.30
N GLN A 18 -22.74 -32.71 26.97
CA GLN A 18 -22.51 -33.82 26.03
C GLN A 18 -21.07 -33.85 25.46
N ASN A 19 -20.16 -33.07 26.01
CA ASN A 19 -18.78 -32.89 25.51
C ASN A 19 -18.68 -32.32 24.05
N LYS A 20 -19.70 -31.59 23.60
CA LYS A 20 -19.77 -30.96 22.28
C LYS A 20 -20.23 -29.49 22.40
N PRO A 21 -19.49 -28.62 23.08
CA PRO A 21 -19.92 -27.24 23.25
C PRO A 21 -20.12 -26.55 21.91
N LEU A 22 -21.22 -25.80 21.78
CA LEU A 22 -21.51 -24.99 20.58
C LEU A 22 -20.39 -23.97 20.33
N ILE A 23 -19.90 -23.36 21.42
CA ILE A 23 -18.76 -22.42 21.45
C ILE A 23 -17.81 -22.94 22.55
N SER A 24 -16.58 -23.30 22.16
CA SER A 24 -15.54 -23.70 23.11
C SER A 24 -15.12 -22.50 23.98
N ASP A 25 -14.79 -22.78 25.25
CA ASP A 25 -14.29 -21.78 26.20
C ASP A 25 -15.10 -20.47 26.26
N ALA A 26 -16.44 -20.60 26.07
CA ALA A 26 -17.34 -19.47 26.03
C ALA A 26 -17.35 -18.69 27.34
N LYS A 27 -17.15 -17.38 27.28
CA LYS A 27 -17.16 -16.49 28.43
C LYS A 27 -18.54 -15.85 28.60
N SER A 28 -18.99 -15.78 29.81
CA SER A 28 -20.33 -15.26 30.12
C SER A 28 -20.55 -13.78 29.75
N ASP A 29 -19.51 -12.98 29.80
CA ASP A 29 -19.51 -11.54 29.49
C ASP A 29 -19.49 -11.24 27.97
N GLN A 30 -19.21 -12.24 27.14
CA GLN A 30 -19.18 -12.10 25.69
C GLN A 30 -20.51 -12.39 25.00
N PHE A 31 -21.49 -12.96 25.71
CA PHE A 31 -22.83 -13.11 25.16
C PHE A 31 -23.57 -11.76 25.18
N PHE A 32 -24.18 -11.42 24.07
CA PHE A 32 -25.05 -10.24 23.94
C PHE A 32 -26.39 -10.64 23.31
N SER A 33 -27.34 -9.75 23.29
CA SER A 33 -28.79 -9.99 22.99
C SER A 33 -29.08 -11.05 21.92
N ILE A 34 -28.29 -11.17 20.86
CA ILE A 34 -28.53 -12.05 19.71
C ILE A 34 -27.31 -12.81 19.23
N GLY A 35 -26.24 -12.90 20.04
CA GLY A 35 -25.02 -13.56 19.60
C GLY A 35 -23.89 -13.55 20.64
N TYR A 36 -22.68 -13.73 20.15
CA TYR A 36 -21.48 -13.86 20.95
C TYR A 36 -20.33 -13.04 20.34
N ASP A 37 -19.64 -12.25 21.16
CA ASP A 37 -18.48 -11.48 20.76
C ASP A 37 -17.24 -12.36 20.67
N LEU A 38 -16.61 -12.39 19.50
CA LEU A 38 -15.45 -13.23 19.25
C LEU A 38 -14.17 -12.63 19.83
N THR A 39 -13.33 -13.49 20.41
CA THR A 39 -11.96 -13.17 20.79
C THR A 39 -11.03 -13.44 19.61
N THR A 40 -10.28 -12.45 19.18
CA THR A 40 -9.29 -12.64 18.12
C THR A 40 -8.10 -13.43 18.65
N SER A 41 -7.71 -14.51 17.97
CA SER A 41 -6.44 -15.22 18.20
C SER A 41 -5.30 -14.51 17.50
N GLY A 42 -5.44 -14.27 16.20
CA GLY A 42 -4.42 -13.64 15.40
C GLY A 42 -4.87 -13.24 14.00
N PHE A 43 -3.92 -12.65 13.29
CA PHE A 43 -4.06 -12.13 11.93
C PHE A 43 -3.11 -12.88 10.98
N TYR A 44 -3.61 -13.22 9.80
CA TYR A 44 -2.86 -13.90 8.75
C TYR A 44 -2.85 -13.05 7.48
N VAL A 45 -1.66 -12.71 7.01
CA VAL A 45 -1.44 -12.01 5.72
C VAL A 45 -0.93 -13.03 4.72
N GLY A 46 -1.74 -13.38 3.74
CA GLY A 46 -1.39 -14.45 2.80
C GLY A 46 -1.12 -15.77 3.53
N GLN A 47 0.06 -16.33 3.35
CA GLN A 47 0.52 -17.57 4.00
C GLN A 47 1.52 -17.30 5.15
N GLU A 48 1.65 -16.06 5.59
CA GLU A 48 2.56 -15.72 6.67
C GLU A 48 2.10 -16.28 8.02
N ALA A 49 3.05 -16.31 8.97
CA ALA A 49 2.75 -16.73 10.34
C ALA A 49 1.75 -15.79 11.03
N GLU A 50 1.02 -16.33 12.00
CA GLU A 50 0.06 -15.59 12.81
C GLU A 50 0.68 -14.40 13.53
N LYS A 51 0.06 -13.21 13.38
CA LYS A 51 0.48 -11.95 14.01
C LYS A 51 -0.54 -11.50 15.05
N SER A 52 -0.09 -11.03 16.21
CA SER A 52 -0.97 -10.52 17.28
C SER A 52 -1.45 -9.08 17.04
N ASN A 53 -0.74 -8.34 16.21
CA ASN A 53 -1.10 -6.98 15.79
C ASN A 53 -0.72 -6.75 14.33
N ILE A 54 -1.44 -5.85 13.66
CA ILE A 54 -1.20 -5.51 12.26
C ILE A 54 -1.63 -4.07 11.98
N SER A 55 -0.98 -3.44 11.02
CA SER A 55 -1.41 -2.17 10.44
C SER A 55 -1.85 -2.42 9.00
N LEU A 56 -3.14 -2.19 8.72
CA LEU A 56 -3.72 -2.34 7.39
C LEU A 56 -3.68 -0.99 6.67
N ALA A 57 -2.93 -0.88 5.59
CA ALA A 57 -3.00 0.25 4.69
C ALA A 57 -4.38 0.29 3.96
N PRO A 58 -4.76 1.40 3.32
CA PRO A 58 -5.96 1.43 2.49
C PRO A 58 -5.99 0.30 1.47
N ASN A 59 -7.13 -0.39 1.35
CA ASN A 59 -7.38 -1.57 0.52
C ASN A 59 -6.65 -2.86 0.91
N ASP A 60 -5.84 -2.85 1.96
CA ASP A 60 -5.24 -4.08 2.49
C ASP A 60 -6.31 -4.98 3.12
N SER A 61 -6.08 -6.28 3.00
CA SER A 61 -6.93 -7.32 3.58
C SER A 61 -6.11 -8.25 4.45
N VAL A 62 -6.76 -8.79 5.50
CA VAL A 62 -6.18 -9.77 6.40
C VAL A 62 -7.22 -10.79 6.81
N PHE A 63 -6.85 -12.04 6.99
CA PHE A 63 -7.69 -13.02 7.66
C PHE A 63 -7.54 -12.91 9.18
N VAL A 64 -8.66 -13.06 9.86
CA VAL A 64 -8.75 -13.05 11.32
C VAL A 64 -9.15 -14.45 11.76
N LYS A 65 -8.47 -15.00 12.77
CA LYS A 65 -8.79 -16.26 13.44
C LYS A 65 -9.38 -15.96 14.81
N SER A 66 -10.47 -16.64 15.18
CA SER A 66 -10.98 -16.61 16.55
C SER A 66 -10.19 -17.55 17.47
N LYS A 67 -10.25 -17.28 18.78
CA LYS A 67 -9.82 -18.25 19.78
C LYS A 67 -10.82 -19.37 19.94
N GLU A 68 -12.09 -19.03 19.89
CA GLU A 68 -13.21 -19.95 20.03
C GLU A 68 -13.26 -20.93 18.85
N VAL A 69 -13.62 -22.18 19.15
CA VAL A 69 -14.02 -23.19 18.18
C VAL A 69 -15.53 -23.32 18.27
N ILE A 70 -16.21 -23.35 17.12
CA ILE A 70 -17.62 -23.70 17.04
C ILE A 70 -17.78 -25.16 16.65
N ASP A 71 -18.83 -25.83 17.20
CA ASP A 71 -19.27 -27.17 16.80
C ASP A 71 -20.78 -27.10 16.60
N LEU A 72 -21.21 -26.87 15.36
CA LEU A 72 -22.60 -26.59 15.03
C LEU A 72 -23.41 -27.90 14.93
N PRO A 73 -24.52 -28.03 15.67
CA PRO A 73 -25.43 -29.16 15.47
C PRO A 73 -26.11 -29.08 14.09
N SER A 74 -26.80 -30.15 13.70
CA SER A 74 -27.42 -30.29 12.38
C SER A 74 -28.60 -29.33 12.12
N ASP A 75 -29.05 -28.61 13.12
CA ASP A 75 -30.16 -27.65 13.06
C ASP A 75 -29.73 -26.19 13.35
N VAL A 76 -28.43 -25.93 13.45
CA VAL A 76 -27.91 -24.57 13.71
C VAL A 76 -26.89 -24.18 12.66
N MET A 77 -27.06 -22.98 12.10
CA MET A 77 -26.08 -22.29 11.27
C MET A 77 -25.58 -21.03 11.95
N ALA A 78 -24.43 -20.51 11.52
CA ALA A 78 -23.91 -19.28 12.07
C ALA A 78 -23.28 -18.37 11.00
N TYR A 79 -23.24 -17.07 11.28
CA TYR A 79 -22.57 -16.10 10.46
C TYR A 79 -21.89 -15.01 11.29
N VAL A 80 -20.79 -14.46 10.77
CA VAL A 80 -19.98 -13.44 11.44
C VAL A 80 -20.40 -12.05 10.98
N SER A 81 -20.43 -11.12 11.92
CA SER A 81 -20.68 -9.70 11.66
C SER A 81 -19.61 -8.85 12.32
N LEU A 82 -19.23 -7.74 11.69
CA LEU A 82 -18.35 -6.75 12.34
C LEU A 82 -19.06 -6.01 13.45
N ARG A 83 -18.33 -5.68 14.50
CA ARG A 83 -18.78 -4.69 15.46
C ARG A 83 -18.99 -3.33 14.79
N ASN A 84 -20.04 -2.61 15.18
CA ASN A 84 -20.38 -1.30 14.60
C ASN A 84 -19.22 -0.30 14.67
N SER A 85 -18.41 -0.32 15.74
CA SER A 85 -17.22 0.51 15.87
C SER A 85 -16.19 0.25 14.77
N ARG A 86 -16.07 -1.00 14.33
CA ARG A 86 -15.13 -1.40 13.26
C ARG A 86 -15.62 -1.01 11.89
N ILE A 87 -16.93 -1.13 11.65
CA ILE A 87 -17.55 -0.61 10.42
C ILE A 87 -17.32 0.91 10.30
N ARG A 88 -17.51 1.65 11.39
CA ARG A 88 -17.29 3.11 11.42
C ARG A 88 -15.83 3.53 11.28
N GLN A 89 -14.89 2.66 11.59
CA GLN A 89 -13.47 2.86 11.32
C GLN A 89 -13.13 2.66 9.84
N GLY A 90 -14.03 2.13 9.03
CA GLY A 90 -13.78 1.84 7.62
C GLY A 90 -13.29 0.42 7.37
N LEU A 91 -13.65 -0.54 8.23
CA LEU A 91 -13.42 -1.96 7.95
C LEU A 91 -14.64 -2.57 7.27
N SER A 92 -14.39 -3.41 6.28
CA SER A 92 -15.36 -4.28 5.62
C SER A 92 -15.06 -5.74 5.94
N LEU A 93 -16.10 -6.57 6.04
CA LEU A 93 -15.96 -7.99 6.36
C LEU A 93 -16.43 -8.86 5.18
N THR A 94 -15.68 -9.93 4.93
CA THR A 94 -16.07 -11.05 4.10
C THR A 94 -15.90 -12.33 4.92
N ALA A 95 -17.01 -13.01 5.22
CA ALA A 95 -17.00 -14.25 5.97
C ALA A 95 -17.84 -15.33 5.28
N PRO A 96 -17.52 -16.61 5.45
CA PRO A 96 -18.39 -17.68 5.01
C PRO A 96 -19.62 -17.77 5.91
N ILE A 97 -20.65 -18.46 5.43
CA ILE A 97 -21.72 -18.98 6.29
C ILE A 97 -21.21 -20.28 6.88
N TYR A 98 -21.26 -20.38 8.21
CA TYR A 98 -20.96 -21.62 8.92
C TYR A 98 -22.20 -22.51 8.91
N GLN A 99 -22.12 -23.59 8.13
CA GLN A 99 -23.23 -24.50 7.88
C GLN A 99 -23.45 -25.45 9.08
N PRO A 100 -24.66 -26.02 9.25
CA PRO A 100 -24.89 -27.07 10.25
C PRO A 100 -23.91 -28.23 10.11
N GLY A 101 -23.41 -28.74 11.24
CA GLY A 101 -22.39 -29.77 11.29
C GLY A 101 -20.96 -29.29 11.16
N HIS A 102 -20.72 -28.00 10.95
CA HIS A 102 -19.36 -27.45 10.81
C HIS A 102 -18.71 -27.30 12.17
N LYS A 103 -17.53 -27.91 12.32
CA LYS A 103 -16.65 -27.76 13.48
C LYS A 103 -15.35 -27.11 13.06
N THR A 104 -15.02 -25.91 13.59
CA THR A 104 -13.83 -25.16 13.16
C THR A 104 -13.54 -23.97 14.08
N ASN A 105 -12.31 -23.43 14.07
CA ASN A 105 -12.11 -22.04 14.44
C ASN A 105 -12.87 -21.13 13.47
N ILE A 106 -13.19 -19.93 13.89
CA ILE A 106 -13.90 -18.99 13.04
C ILE A 106 -12.88 -18.14 12.28
N TYR A 107 -12.95 -18.22 10.96
CA TYR A 107 -12.08 -17.44 10.04
C TYR A 107 -12.92 -16.48 9.22
N PHE A 108 -12.47 -15.24 9.14
CA PHE A 108 -13.08 -14.24 8.29
C PHE A 108 -12.04 -13.25 7.79
N ARG A 109 -12.29 -12.66 6.63
CA ARG A 109 -11.43 -11.64 6.06
C ARG A 109 -11.97 -10.26 6.36
N ILE A 110 -11.08 -9.35 6.77
CA ILE A 110 -11.38 -7.93 6.89
C ILE A 110 -10.52 -7.15 5.91
N THR A 111 -11.11 -6.09 5.36
CA THR A 111 -10.46 -5.18 4.41
C THR A 111 -10.60 -3.75 4.92
N ASN A 112 -9.52 -2.99 4.87
CA ASN A 112 -9.56 -1.57 5.16
C ASN A 112 -10.07 -0.81 3.92
N VAL A 113 -11.32 -0.34 3.94
CA VAL A 113 -11.92 0.47 2.87
C VAL A 113 -11.83 1.97 3.14
N SER A 114 -11.09 2.37 4.19
CA SER A 114 -10.85 3.78 4.52
C SER A 114 -9.64 4.33 3.75
N LYS A 115 -9.42 5.64 3.84
CA LYS A 115 -8.27 6.33 3.24
C LYS A 115 -7.03 6.38 4.15
N GLN A 116 -7.10 5.81 5.36
CA GLN A 116 -6.03 5.87 6.36
C GLN A 116 -5.66 4.47 6.83
N ALA A 117 -4.41 4.29 7.28
CA ALA A 117 -3.98 3.04 7.87
C ALA A 117 -4.71 2.78 9.21
N ILE A 118 -5.22 1.56 9.40
CA ILE A 118 -5.93 1.12 10.61
C ILE A 118 -5.06 0.10 11.34
N LYS A 119 -4.76 0.40 12.61
CA LYS A 119 -4.06 -0.54 13.49
C LYS A 119 -5.06 -1.45 14.19
N LEU A 120 -4.81 -2.74 14.09
CA LEU A 120 -5.60 -3.80 14.71
C LEU A 120 -4.74 -4.56 15.72
N ASP A 121 -5.40 -5.01 16.78
CA ASP A 121 -4.80 -5.69 17.93
C ASP A 121 -5.77 -6.79 18.40
N CYS A 122 -5.25 -7.98 18.72
CA CYS A 122 -6.04 -9.10 19.22
C CYS A 122 -6.76 -8.83 20.54
N THR A 123 -6.32 -7.83 21.32
CA THR A 123 -6.97 -7.48 22.61
C THR A 123 -8.29 -6.76 22.43
N LYS A 124 -8.56 -6.22 21.24
CA LYS A 124 -9.76 -5.44 20.94
C LYS A 124 -10.73 -6.25 20.10
N GLY A 125 -11.99 -6.36 20.56
CA GLY A 125 -13.04 -7.05 19.82
C GLY A 125 -13.21 -6.50 18.39
N ILE A 126 -13.28 -7.40 17.42
CA ILE A 126 -13.40 -7.07 15.99
C ILE A 126 -14.77 -7.45 15.46
N ALA A 127 -15.21 -8.66 15.73
CA ALA A 127 -16.41 -9.24 15.17
C ALA A 127 -17.20 -10.01 16.23
N SER A 128 -18.44 -10.31 15.89
CA SER A 128 -19.36 -11.10 16.67
C SER A 128 -19.94 -12.20 15.79
N ILE A 129 -20.36 -13.30 16.38
CA ILE A 129 -21.03 -14.39 15.66
C ILE A 129 -22.48 -14.47 16.11
N LEU A 130 -23.38 -14.68 15.15
CA LEU A 130 -24.80 -14.85 15.34
C LEU A 130 -25.18 -16.27 14.94
N PHE A 131 -26.11 -16.87 15.67
CA PHE A 131 -26.55 -18.23 15.44
C PHE A 131 -28.03 -18.23 15.06
N VAL A 132 -28.36 -19.05 14.06
CA VAL A 132 -29.70 -19.22 13.55
C VAL A 132 -30.09 -20.67 13.69
N LYS A 133 -31.14 -20.93 14.47
CA LYS A 133 -31.77 -22.25 14.59
C LYS A 133 -32.70 -22.46 13.40
N LEU A 134 -32.54 -23.61 12.75
CA LEU A 134 -33.40 -24.07 11.67
C LEU A 134 -34.59 -24.81 12.25
N ASP A 135 -35.73 -24.82 11.56
CA ASP A 135 -36.93 -25.53 12.00
C ASP A 135 -36.78 -27.05 11.95
N LEU A 136 -35.95 -27.53 11.03
CA LEU A 136 -35.61 -28.95 10.88
C LEU A 136 -34.10 -29.11 10.73
N PRO A 137 -33.54 -30.22 11.24
CA PRO A 137 -32.12 -30.55 10.99
C PRO A 137 -31.90 -30.82 9.50
N VAL A 138 -30.71 -30.50 9.02
CA VAL A 138 -30.34 -30.76 7.63
C VAL A 138 -30.03 -32.26 7.41
N ASP A 139 -30.42 -32.77 6.25
CA ASP A 139 -30.13 -34.16 5.86
C ASP A 139 -28.64 -34.42 5.65
N LYS A 140 -27.91 -33.40 5.18
CA LYS A 140 -26.48 -33.49 4.88
C LYS A 140 -25.71 -32.38 5.62
N PRO A 141 -25.20 -32.66 6.84
CA PRO A 141 -24.33 -31.76 7.56
C PRO A 141 -23.04 -31.46 6.77
N TYR A 142 -22.40 -30.34 7.09
CA TYR A 142 -21.19 -29.91 6.42
C TYR A 142 -20.07 -30.96 6.56
N ALA A 143 -19.51 -31.35 5.40
CA ALA A 143 -18.37 -32.28 5.28
C ALA A 143 -17.32 -31.77 4.27
N GLY A 144 -17.18 -30.46 4.14
CA GLY A 144 -16.25 -29.83 3.19
C GLY A 144 -14.81 -29.80 3.65
N GLY A 145 -13.92 -29.30 2.81
CA GLY A 145 -12.46 -29.27 3.04
C GLY A 145 -12.00 -28.43 4.24
N PHE A 146 -12.87 -27.56 4.81
CA PHE A 146 -12.58 -26.76 6.00
C PHE A 146 -13.21 -27.35 7.29
N GLN A 147 -13.66 -28.59 7.24
CA GLN A 147 -14.06 -29.30 8.45
C GLN A 147 -12.84 -29.52 9.34
N SER A 148 -12.96 -29.21 10.64
CA SER A 148 -11.90 -29.29 11.64
C SER A 148 -10.66 -28.42 11.27
N GLU A 149 -10.89 -27.21 10.73
CA GLU A 149 -9.81 -26.27 10.48
C GLU A 149 -9.45 -25.55 11.78
N PHE A 150 -8.40 -26.05 12.43
CA PHE A 150 -7.84 -25.46 13.64
C PHE A 150 -6.56 -24.65 13.34
N ASP A 151 -5.93 -24.92 12.20
CA ASP A 151 -4.81 -24.18 11.65
C ASP A 151 -5.21 -23.56 10.32
N TYR A 152 -4.83 -22.30 10.13
CA TYR A 152 -5.20 -21.52 8.94
C TYR A 152 -4.67 -22.16 7.66
N ARG A 153 -5.57 -22.43 6.73
CA ARG A 153 -5.27 -22.95 5.39
C ARG A 153 -5.44 -21.84 4.36
N GLY A 154 -4.40 -21.05 4.14
CA GLY A 154 -4.38 -20.06 3.08
C GLY A 154 -4.36 -20.70 1.70
N LEU A 155 -5.30 -20.33 0.81
CA LEU A 155 -5.41 -20.84 -0.56
C LEU A 155 -4.87 -19.90 -1.62
N GLY A 156 -4.34 -18.73 -1.25
CA GLY A 156 -3.81 -17.78 -2.21
C GLY A 156 -3.28 -16.50 -1.58
N ASP A 157 -2.54 -15.76 -2.37
CA ASP A 157 -2.04 -14.44 -2.01
C ASP A 157 -2.98 -13.37 -2.56
N TYR A 158 -3.95 -12.95 -1.74
CA TYR A 158 -4.96 -11.93 -2.09
C TYR A 158 -4.53 -10.51 -1.74
N THR A 159 -3.39 -10.33 -1.03
CA THR A 159 -2.87 -9.01 -0.64
C THR A 159 -1.86 -8.46 -1.64
N SER A 160 -1.24 -9.33 -2.44
CA SER A 160 -0.06 -9.00 -3.22
C SER A 160 -0.32 -8.25 -4.52
N THR A 161 -1.50 -8.35 -5.12
CA THR A 161 -1.77 -7.74 -6.42
C THR A 161 -1.93 -6.23 -6.31
N LEU A 162 -2.80 -5.74 -5.43
CA LEU A 162 -3.06 -4.30 -5.31
C LEU A 162 -1.89 -3.54 -4.66
N SER A 163 -1.25 -4.10 -3.63
CA SER A 163 -0.10 -3.45 -2.99
C SER A 163 1.13 -3.43 -3.88
N LYS A 164 1.40 -4.49 -4.65
CA LYS A 164 2.48 -4.49 -5.67
C LYS A 164 2.20 -3.48 -6.78
N ASP A 165 0.97 -3.44 -7.29
CA ASP A 165 0.58 -2.49 -8.33
C ASP A 165 0.67 -1.04 -7.83
N MET A 166 0.31 -0.75 -6.58
CA MET A 166 0.46 0.58 -5.99
C MET A 166 1.93 0.97 -5.81
N VAL A 167 2.79 0.06 -5.32
CA VAL A 167 4.24 0.30 -5.21
C VAL A 167 4.88 0.52 -6.58
N ASP A 168 4.44 -0.22 -7.60
CA ASP A 168 4.92 -0.03 -8.97
C ASP A 168 4.40 1.27 -9.60
N ILE A 169 3.19 1.70 -9.28
CA ILE A 169 2.66 3.00 -9.69
C ILE A 169 3.43 4.14 -8.99
N GLU A 170 3.69 4.05 -7.69
CA GLU A 170 4.49 5.03 -6.97
C GLU A 170 5.90 5.17 -7.56
N LYS A 171 6.58 4.06 -7.85
CA LYS A 171 7.88 4.07 -8.53
C LYS A 171 7.82 4.69 -9.92
N LYS A 172 6.76 4.42 -10.70
CA LYS A 172 6.56 5.03 -12.01
C LYS A 172 6.32 6.53 -11.91
N VAL A 173 5.55 6.98 -10.92
CA VAL A 173 5.31 8.42 -10.67
C VAL A 173 6.61 9.13 -10.26
N GLU A 174 7.45 8.51 -9.42
CA GLU A 174 8.76 9.06 -9.04
C GLU A 174 9.71 9.15 -10.24
N ASN A 175 9.76 8.11 -11.07
CA ASN A 175 10.53 8.11 -12.32
C ASN A 175 10.04 9.20 -13.30
N VAL A 176 8.73 9.43 -13.42
CA VAL A 176 8.17 10.50 -14.26
C VAL A 176 8.58 11.87 -13.76
N LYS A 177 8.59 12.12 -12.46
CA LYS A 177 9.08 13.37 -11.86
C LYS A 177 10.57 13.60 -12.14
N ASP A 178 11.38 12.55 -12.10
CA ASP A 178 12.79 12.64 -12.43
C ASP A 178 13.03 12.90 -13.92
N ILE A 179 12.24 12.30 -14.80
CA ILE A 179 12.26 12.56 -16.25
C ILE A 179 11.85 14.01 -16.52
N GLU A 180 10.78 14.50 -15.91
CA GLU A 180 10.31 15.88 -16.04
C GLU A 180 11.40 16.88 -15.63
N LYS A 181 12.06 16.66 -14.48
CA LYS A 181 13.15 17.51 -14.00
C LYS A 181 14.35 17.52 -14.94
N ASN A 182 14.70 16.35 -15.51
CA ASN A 182 15.78 16.23 -16.47
C ASN A 182 15.42 16.89 -17.82
N MET A 183 14.16 16.83 -18.23
CA MET A 183 13.66 17.44 -19.46
C MET A 183 13.76 18.98 -19.39
N TYR A 184 13.36 19.60 -18.27
CA TYR A 184 13.55 21.05 -18.08
C TYR A 184 15.00 21.46 -18.14
N GLY A 185 15.92 20.67 -17.57
CA GLY A 185 17.35 20.91 -17.64
C GLY A 185 17.90 20.86 -19.08
N ASN A 186 17.45 19.90 -19.86
CA ASN A 186 17.85 19.75 -21.25
C ASN A 186 17.29 20.90 -22.12
N VAL A 187 16.04 21.29 -21.91
CA VAL A 187 15.43 22.43 -22.63
C VAL A 187 16.19 23.74 -22.35
N LEU A 188 16.51 24.01 -21.07
CA LEU A 188 17.30 25.18 -20.68
C LEU A 188 18.70 25.18 -21.31
N ALA A 189 19.35 24.00 -21.36
CA ALA A 189 20.66 23.87 -22.01
C ALA A 189 20.60 24.15 -23.52
N ILE A 190 19.57 23.61 -24.20
CA ILE A 190 19.36 23.86 -25.64
C ILE A 190 19.06 25.34 -25.89
N MET A 191 18.19 25.98 -25.08
CA MET A 191 17.93 27.42 -25.18
C MET A 191 19.21 28.24 -24.98
N GLY A 192 20.04 27.87 -24.00
CA GLY A 192 21.36 28.49 -23.80
C GLY A 192 22.28 28.40 -25.02
N ILE A 193 22.31 27.25 -25.68
CA ILE A 193 23.09 27.05 -26.92
C ILE A 193 22.54 27.93 -28.05
N PHE A 194 21.22 28.03 -28.23
CA PHE A 194 20.62 28.91 -29.25
C PHE A 194 20.99 30.38 -29.02
N VAL A 195 20.82 30.89 -27.79
CA VAL A 195 21.18 32.27 -27.42
C VAL A 195 22.67 32.48 -27.70
N ALA A 196 23.50 31.52 -27.44
CA ALA A 196 24.92 31.52 -27.69
C ALA A 196 25.26 31.70 -29.18
N ILE A 197 24.63 30.89 -30.02
CA ILE A 197 24.85 30.94 -31.49
C ILE A 197 24.39 32.30 -32.04
N PHE A 198 23.18 32.79 -31.60
CA PHE A 198 22.67 34.11 -32.03
C PHE A 198 23.63 35.23 -31.60
N SER A 199 24.15 35.20 -30.37
CA SER A 199 25.11 36.20 -29.90
C SER A 199 26.38 36.22 -30.73
N LEU A 200 26.91 35.04 -31.08
CA LEU A 200 28.08 34.89 -31.93
C LEU A 200 27.86 35.45 -33.34
N ILE A 201 26.70 35.17 -33.93
CA ILE A 201 26.34 35.69 -35.26
C ILE A 201 26.22 37.21 -35.21
N ASN A 202 25.52 37.77 -34.20
CA ASN A 202 25.32 39.21 -34.05
C ASN A 202 26.65 39.96 -33.87
N VAL A 203 27.56 39.43 -33.06
CA VAL A 203 28.91 40.01 -32.87
C VAL A 203 29.70 40.02 -34.19
N ASN A 204 29.69 38.89 -34.92
CA ASN A 204 30.40 38.80 -36.19
C ASN A 204 29.82 39.73 -37.26
N VAL A 205 28.49 39.86 -37.36
CA VAL A 205 27.83 40.80 -38.28
C VAL A 205 28.15 42.26 -37.93
N SER A 206 28.11 42.60 -36.64
CA SER A 206 28.44 43.97 -36.18
C SER A 206 29.90 44.35 -36.46
N LEU A 207 30.82 43.38 -36.33
CA LEU A 207 32.23 43.57 -36.61
C LEU A 207 32.53 43.66 -38.12
N ALA A 208 31.80 42.91 -38.96
CA ALA A 208 31.95 42.96 -40.42
C ALA A 208 31.50 44.33 -41.02
N THR A 209 30.65 45.08 -40.29
CA THR A 209 30.15 46.40 -40.71
C THR A 209 30.91 47.59 -40.09
N ALA A 210 31.86 47.34 -39.18
CA ALA A 210 32.62 48.38 -38.50
C ALA A 210 33.88 48.75 -39.28
N GLU A 211 34.11 50.06 -39.49
CA GLU A 211 35.37 50.58 -40.08
C GLU A 211 36.53 50.45 -39.09
N ASN A 212 37.71 49.92 -39.54
CA ASN A 212 38.94 49.73 -38.77
C ASN A 212 39.00 48.54 -37.78
N VAL A 213 38.39 47.41 -38.10
CA VAL A 213 38.54 46.17 -37.30
C VAL A 213 39.83 45.44 -37.61
N THR A 214 40.70 45.30 -36.60
CA THR A 214 41.90 44.48 -36.69
C THR A 214 41.58 43.00 -36.48
N MET A 215 42.24 42.08 -37.23
CA MET A 215 42.06 40.64 -37.07
C MET A 215 42.23 40.17 -35.61
N LYS A 216 43.12 40.78 -34.84
CA LYS A 216 43.36 40.52 -33.43
C LYS A 216 42.12 40.85 -32.58
N MET A 217 41.43 41.96 -32.87
CA MET A 217 40.23 42.36 -32.15
C MET A 217 39.06 41.44 -32.42
N LEU A 218 38.93 40.96 -33.66
CA LEU A 218 37.90 40.00 -34.08
C LEU A 218 38.09 38.61 -33.37
N LEU A 219 39.34 38.13 -33.29
CA LEU A 219 39.69 36.91 -32.58
C LEU A 219 39.40 37.02 -31.07
N THR A 220 39.79 38.12 -30.43
CA THR A 220 39.59 38.33 -28.99
C THR A 220 38.13 38.37 -28.61
N MET A 221 37.28 39.05 -29.39
CA MET A 221 35.83 39.15 -29.13
C MET A 221 35.11 37.82 -29.34
N ASN A 222 35.46 37.06 -30.39
CA ASN A 222 34.88 35.73 -30.60
C ASN A 222 35.30 34.77 -29.49
N PHE A 223 36.56 34.79 -29.04
CA PHE A 223 37.05 33.95 -27.96
C PHE A 223 36.36 34.31 -26.61
N SER A 224 36.18 35.58 -26.33
CA SER A 224 35.44 36.08 -25.13
C SER A 224 34.00 35.63 -25.13
N THR A 225 33.30 35.65 -26.26
CA THR A 225 31.90 35.17 -26.38
C THR A 225 31.81 33.67 -26.15
N VAL A 226 32.66 32.87 -26.73
CA VAL A 226 32.72 31.42 -26.53
C VAL A 226 32.96 31.06 -25.05
N THR A 227 33.89 31.80 -24.40
CA THR A 227 34.19 31.61 -22.97
C THR A 227 33.01 31.95 -22.07
N SER A 228 32.31 33.03 -22.32
CA SER A 228 31.11 33.44 -21.58
C SER A 228 29.99 32.41 -21.71
N ILE A 229 29.79 31.85 -22.89
CA ILE A 229 28.85 30.78 -23.16
C ILE A 229 29.21 29.51 -22.43
N GLY A 230 30.49 29.10 -22.49
CA GLY A 230 31.02 27.95 -21.75
C GLY A 230 30.78 28.09 -20.25
N PHE A 231 30.99 29.27 -19.69
CA PHE A 231 30.76 29.57 -18.29
C PHE A 231 29.27 29.45 -17.95
N LEU A 232 28.35 29.96 -18.77
CA LEU A 232 26.89 29.85 -18.55
C LEU A 232 26.43 28.40 -18.57
N ILE A 233 26.94 27.58 -19.51
CA ILE A 233 26.63 26.15 -19.57
C ILE A 233 27.17 25.40 -18.34
N ALA A 234 28.38 25.74 -17.87
CA ALA A 234 28.96 25.16 -16.65
C ALA A 234 28.13 25.52 -15.41
N LEU A 235 27.63 26.75 -15.35
CA LEU A 235 26.76 27.22 -14.25
C LEU A 235 25.42 26.50 -14.24
N ILE A 236 24.76 26.34 -15.38
CA ILE A 236 23.52 25.58 -15.54
C ILE A 236 23.75 24.13 -15.09
N ARG A 237 24.83 23.48 -15.52
CA ARG A 237 25.16 22.10 -15.11
C ARG A 237 25.49 21.92 -13.63
N THR A 238 25.94 22.97 -12.95
CA THR A 238 26.22 22.93 -11.51
C THR A 238 24.96 22.84 -10.68
N PHE A 239 23.88 23.48 -11.12
CA PHE A 239 22.59 23.44 -10.47
C PHE A 239 21.81 22.13 -10.73
N TYR A 240 22.23 21.30 -11.73
CA TYR A 240 21.60 20.01 -12.01
C TYR A 240 22.52 18.84 -11.57
N PRO A 241 22.10 18.02 -10.56
CA PRO A 241 22.99 17.14 -9.79
C PRO A 241 23.52 15.88 -10.48
N ASN A 242 23.21 15.57 -11.74
CA ASN A 242 23.49 14.27 -12.34
C ASN A 242 24.73 14.18 -13.26
N GLY A 243 25.71 15.08 -13.19
CA GLY A 243 26.90 15.06 -14.06
C GLY A 243 28.18 14.59 -13.37
N LYS A 244 28.72 13.44 -13.78
CA LYS A 244 30.01 12.90 -13.30
C LYS A 244 31.28 13.74 -13.66
N HIS A 245 31.13 14.82 -14.43
CA HIS A 245 32.27 15.61 -14.97
C HIS A 245 32.23 17.10 -14.56
N LYS A 246 31.76 17.41 -13.37
CA LYS A 246 31.65 18.81 -12.89
C LYS A 246 33.01 19.54 -12.86
N CYS A 247 34.08 18.89 -12.40
CA CYS A 247 35.40 19.47 -12.28
C CYS A 247 36.06 19.78 -13.62
N ALA A 248 35.94 18.88 -14.61
CA ALA A 248 36.59 19.05 -15.90
C ALA A 248 36.09 20.29 -16.69
N LEU A 249 34.78 20.58 -16.57
CA LEU A 249 34.15 21.71 -17.25
C LEU A 249 34.57 23.05 -16.63
N TRP A 250 34.68 23.14 -15.31
CA TRP A 250 35.16 24.33 -14.61
C TRP A 250 36.62 24.62 -14.91
N ILE A 251 37.45 23.57 -14.97
CA ILE A 251 38.86 23.70 -15.35
C ILE A 251 39.00 24.21 -16.79
N ALA A 252 38.23 23.65 -17.74
CA ALA A 252 38.24 24.11 -19.12
C ALA A 252 37.82 25.57 -19.27
N CYS A 253 36.78 26.02 -18.55
CA CYS A 253 36.31 27.42 -18.53
C CYS A 253 37.37 28.35 -17.92
N ALA A 254 38.05 27.95 -16.83
CA ALA A 254 39.11 28.74 -16.21
C ALA A 254 40.33 28.91 -17.10
N VAL A 255 40.75 27.84 -17.79
CA VAL A 255 41.85 27.87 -18.74
C VAL A 255 41.54 28.78 -19.95
N ALA A 256 40.32 28.69 -20.47
CA ALA A 256 39.86 29.55 -21.57
C ALA A 256 39.79 31.03 -21.16
N PHE A 257 39.37 31.32 -19.92
CA PHE A 257 39.34 32.69 -19.37
C PHE A 257 40.76 33.30 -19.25
N VAL A 258 41.73 32.52 -18.73
CA VAL A 258 43.13 32.97 -18.62
C VAL A 258 43.77 33.21 -19.98
N ALA A 259 43.37 32.49 -21.04
CA ALA A 259 43.88 32.68 -22.39
C ALA A 259 43.28 33.91 -23.11
N THR A 260 42.24 34.55 -22.56
CA THR A 260 41.58 35.76 -23.12
C THR A 260 42.03 37.05 -22.46
N VAL A 261 42.68 36.99 -21.30
CA VAL A 261 43.30 38.13 -20.60
C VAL A 261 44.77 38.26 -20.99
#